data_8a940fcc193e73ae4788d53cc0427b66
#
_entry.id   8a940fcc193e73ae4788d53cc0427b66
#
_cell.length_a   1.000
_cell.length_b   1.000
_cell.length_c   1.000
_cell.angle_alpha   90.00
_cell.angle_beta   90.00
_cell.angle_gamma   90.00
#
_symmetry.space_group_name_H-M   'P 1'
#
loop_
_entity.id
_entity.type
_entity.pdbx_description
1 polymer ?
#
loop_
_entity_poly.entity_id
_entity_poly.type
_entity_poly.pdbx_seq_one_letter_code
_entity_poly.pdbx_strand_id
1 'polypeptide(L)'
;MPELSRPLPPEDRLVLLPKNPGTFFVFWQFSESRAESFRTASFSPEVELRLSYADDKTPASSHKAQWQAGRAYLPVPERGGNCEAALYALRSGVWERLLESNQAAAPAAAGMAEDRAYASLEFHKKVLS
;
A
#
# COMPACT_ATOMS: atom_id res chain seq x y z
N MET A 1 29.64 -18.22 -9.47
CA MET A 1 29.17 -17.69 -8.22
C MET A 1 27.77 -18.12 -7.95
N PRO A 2 27.64 -19.14 -7.18
CA PRO A 2 26.29 -19.64 -6.90
C PRO A 2 25.36 -18.59 -6.29
N GLU A 3 25.91 -17.73 -5.45
CA GLU A 3 25.07 -16.73 -4.82
C GLU A 3 24.43 -15.79 -5.80
N LEU A 4 25.11 -15.55 -6.90
CA LEU A 4 24.57 -14.58 -7.86
C LEU A 4 23.38 -15.12 -8.61
N SER A 5 23.22 -16.43 -8.63
CA SER A 5 22.06 -17.00 -9.30
C SER A 5 20.94 -17.31 -8.34
N ARG A 6 21.11 -16.99 -7.06
CA ARG A 6 20.08 -17.22 -6.09
C ARG A 6 19.21 -15.99 -5.90
N PRO A 7 17.91 -16.12 -5.87
CA PRO A 7 17.08 -14.97 -5.55
C PRO A 7 17.32 -14.55 -4.13
N LEU A 8 17.21 -13.26 -3.88
CA LEU A 8 17.28 -12.75 -2.52
C LEU A 8 16.04 -13.19 -1.75
N PRO A 9 16.19 -13.45 -0.44
CA PRO A 9 15.03 -13.81 0.36
C PRO A 9 14.03 -12.64 0.41
N PRO A 10 12.74 -12.93 0.59
CA PRO A 10 11.76 -11.87 0.72
C PRO A 10 12.05 -10.98 1.92
N GLU A 11 11.79 -9.71 1.78
CA GLU A 11 11.95 -8.74 2.85
C GLU A 11 10.64 -8.10 3.18
N ASP A 12 10.50 -7.63 4.40
CA ASP A 12 9.33 -6.88 4.81
C ASP A 12 9.22 -5.60 3.97
N ARG A 13 8.09 -5.41 3.36
CA ARG A 13 7.91 -4.29 2.43
C ARG A 13 6.44 -3.94 2.28
N LEU A 14 6.16 -2.65 2.23
CA LEU A 14 4.84 -2.15 1.92
C LEU A 14 5.01 -1.01 0.92
N VAL A 15 4.29 -1.09 -0.20
CA VAL A 15 4.44 -0.11 -1.27
C VAL A 15 3.07 0.44 -1.62
N LEU A 16 2.98 1.77 -1.71
CA LEU A 16 1.76 2.48 -2.07
C LEU A 16 1.97 3.15 -3.41
N LEU A 17 1.08 2.89 -4.36
CA LEU A 17 1.19 3.42 -5.72
C LEU A 17 -0.13 4.04 -6.13
N PRO A 18 -0.10 5.16 -6.83
CA PRO A 18 -1.34 5.70 -7.39
C PRO A 18 -1.74 4.87 -8.61
N LYS A 19 -3.00 4.42 -8.65
CA LYS A 19 -3.50 3.68 -9.78
C LYS A 19 -4.26 4.60 -10.74
N ASN A 20 -5.10 5.46 -10.18
CA ASN A 20 -5.86 6.43 -10.96
C ASN A 20 -6.30 7.51 -9.96
N PRO A 21 -7.01 8.55 -10.40
CA PRO A 21 -7.37 9.62 -9.47
C PRO A 21 -8.20 9.18 -8.27
N GLY A 22 -8.91 8.07 -8.38
CA GLY A 22 -9.77 7.63 -7.29
C GLY A 22 -9.24 6.44 -6.50
N THR A 23 -8.10 5.88 -6.86
CA THR A 23 -7.68 4.61 -6.27
C THR A 23 -6.17 4.53 -6.11
N PHE A 24 -5.75 4.10 -4.93
CA PHE A 24 -4.38 3.68 -4.69
C PHE A 24 -4.31 2.16 -4.79
N PHE A 25 -3.18 1.66 -5.26
CA PHE A 25 -2.84 0.26 -5.20
C PHE A 25 -1.79 0.09 -4.12
N VAL A 26 -1.97 -0.87 -3.22
CA VAL A 26 -1.00 -1.14 -2.18
C VAL A 26 -0.64 -2.62 -2.24
N PHE A 27 0.64 -2.94 -2.08
CA PHE A 27 1.03 -4.33 -1.95
C PHE A 27 2.05 -4.46 -0.83
N TRP A 28 2.11 -5.66 -0.26
CA TRP A 28 3.03 -5.92 0.84
C TRP A 28 3.61 -7.31 0.71
N GLN A 29 4.76 -7.46 1.34
CA GLN A 29 5.51 -8.68 1.33
C GLN A 29 6.13 -8.82 2.70
N PHE A 30 6.14 -10.03 3.23
CA PHE A 30 6.74 -10.28 4.54
C PHE A 30 7.96 -11.17 4.37
N SER A 31 8.95 -10.94 5.24
CA SER A 31 10.08 -11.87 5.34
C SER A 31 9.56 -13.22 5.84
N GLU A 32 10.38 -14.25 5.67
CA GLU A 32 9.96 -15.58 6.08
C GLU A 32 9.68 -15.64 7.59
N SER A 33 10.50 -14.96 8.39
CA SER A 33 10.27 -14.98 9.83
C SER A 33 8.97 -14.28 10.20
N ARG A 34 8.62 -13.20 9.50
CA ARG A 34 7.36 -12.51 9.76
C ARG A 34 6.18 -13.36 9.32
N ALA A 35 6.30 -13.99 8.15
CA ALA A 35 5.25 -14.87 7.66
C ALA A 35 5.02 -16.03 8.63
N GLU A 36 6.10 -16.54 9.20
CA GLU A 36 5.98 -17.63 10.17
C GLU A 36 5.20 -17.18 11.40
N SER A 37 5.36 -15.93 11.83
CA SER A 37 4.59 -15.41 12.95
C SER A 37 3.10 -15.43 12.68
N PHE A 38 2.70 -15.23 11.42
CA PHE A 38 1.29 -15.36 11.07
C PHE A 38 0.86 -16.82 11.01
N ARG A 39 1.69 -17.69 10.46
CA ARG A 39 1.34 -19.11 10.35
C ARG A 39 1.17 -19.79 11.70
N THR A 40 1.97 -19.37 12.68
CA THR A 40 1.90 -19.94 14.01
C THR A 40 0.89 -19.21 14.89
N ALA A 41 0.13 -18.30 14.31
CA ALA A 41 -0.93 -17.57 15.01
C ALA A 41 -0.42 -16.64 16.11
N SER A 42 0.85 -16.24 16.06
CA SER A 42 1.32 -15.18 16.94
C SER A 42 0.60 -13.88 16.60
N PHE A 43 0.33 -13.65 15.32
CA PHE A 43 -0.53 -12.56 14.87
C PHE A 43 -1.82 -13.14 14.34
N SER A 44 -2.91 -12.39 14.50
CA SER A 44 -4.16 -12.71 13.84
C SER A 44 -3.97 -12.68 12.33
N PRO A 45 -4.66 -13.52 11.57
CA PRO A 45 -4.49 -13.53 10.11
C PRO A 45 -5.00 -12.27 9.42
N GLU A 46 -5.81 -11.48 10.10
CA GLU A 46 -6.34 -10.25 9.51
C GLU A 46 -5.42 -9.09 9.86
N VAL A 47 -5.02 -8.34 8.84
CA VAL A 47 -4.19 -7.15 9.02
C VAL A 47 -5.01 -5.92 8.68
N GLU A 48 -4.55 -4.77 9.14
CA GLU A 48 -5.23 -3.51 8.88
C GLU A 48 -4.28 -2.56 8.18
N LEU A 49 -4.74 -2.04 7.05
CA LEU A 49 -4.00 -1.02 6.31
C LEU A 49 -4.56 0.32 6.71
N ARG A 50 -3.71 1.19 7.22
CA ARG A 50 -4.13 2.53 7.65
C ARG A 50 -3.48 3.54 6.73
N LEU A 51 -4.32 4.35 6.10
CA LEU A 51 -3.88 5.39 5.18
C LEU A 51 -3.94 6.72 5.92
N SER A 52 -2.89 7.51 5.81
CA SER A 52 -2.81 8.81 6.46
C SER A 52 -2.31 9.84 5.47
N TYR A 53 -2.64 11.11 5.73
CA TYR A 53 -2.06 12.20 4.95
C TYR A 53 -0.62 12.39 5.40
N ALA A 54 0.30 12.46 4.43
CA ALA A 54 1.72 12.47 4.76
C ALA A 54 2.17 13.77 5.40
N ASP A 55 1.52 14.88 5.08
CA ASP A 55 1.98 16.19 5.55
C ASP A 55 1.75 16.39 7.05
N ASP A 56 0.60 16.00 7.57
CA ASP A 56 0.28 16.23 8.98
C ASP A 56 -0.02 14.94 9.73
N LYS A 57 0.12 13.79 9.08
CA LYS A 57 -0.10 12.47 9.69
C LYS A 57 -1.54 12.25 10.15
N THR A 58 -2.48 13.04 9.65
CA THR A 58 -3.88 12.86 9.98
C THR A 58 -4.39 11.54 9.40
N PRO A 59 -5.06 10.70 10.19
CA PRO A 59 -5.62 9.47 9.64
C PRO A 59 -6.67 9.77 8.59
N ALA A 60 -6.64 9.01 7.51
CA ALA A 60 -7.59 9.19 6.42
C ALA A 60 -8.57 8.03 6.33
N SER A 61 -8.09 6.80 6.42
CA SER A 61 -8.98 5.64 6.33
C SER A 61 -8.25 4.40 6.82
N SER A 62 -9.02 3.33 7.07
CA SER A 62 -8.43 2.05 7.43
C SER A 62 -9.22 0.95 6.74
N HIS A 63 -8.50 -0.11 6.37
CA HIS A 63 -9.07 -1.22 5.62
C HIS A 63 -8.46 -2.52 6.10
N LYS A 64 -9.27 -3.56 6.18
CA LYS A 64 -8.80 -4.86 6.64
C LYS A 64 -8.60 -5.80 5.49
N ALA A 65 -7.66 -6.71 5.64
CA ALA A 65 -7.34 -7.69 4.62
C ALA A 65 -6.71 -8.90 5.29
N GLN A 66 -6.63 -10.01 4.56
CA GLN A 66 -5.90 -11.16 5.05
C GLN A 66 -4.42 -10.96 4.74
N TRP A 67 -3.56 -11.35 5.66
CA TRP A 67 -2.12 -11.12 5.49
C TRP A 67 -1.59 -11.79 4.21
N GLN A 68 -2.21 -12.89 3.79
CA GLN A 68 -1.78 -13.63 2.60
C GLN A 68 -2.21 -12.97 1.31
N ALA A 69 -3.14 -12.04 1.36
CA ALA A 69 -3.63 -11.39 0.14
C ALA A 69 -2.52 -10.66 -0.60
N GLY A 70 -1.65 -10.00 0.12
CA GLY A 70 -0.48 -9.36 -0.47
C GLY A 70 -0.74 -8.08 -1.21
N ARG A 71 -2.00 -7.71 -1.43
CA ARG A 71 -2.32 -6.49 -2.17
C ARG A 71 -3.75 -6.08 -1.91
N ALA A 72 -4.03 -4.82 -2.17
CA ALA A 72 -5.38 -4.29 -2.02
C ALA A 72 -5.49 -2.99 -2.79
N TYR A 73 -6.72 -2.59 -3.09
CA TYR A 73 -7.00 -1.29 -3.68
C TYR A 73 -7.67 -0.44 -2.61
N LEU A 74 -7.19 0.78 -2.45
CA LEU A 74 -7.71 1.68 -1.42
C LEU A 74 -8.24 2.94 -2.08
N PRO A 75 -9.40 3.45 -1.64
CA PRO A 75 -9.89 4.70 -2.20
C PRO A 75 -8.97 5.85 -1.83
N VAL A 76 -8.77 6.78 -2.75
CA VAL A 76 -8.02 7.98 -2.48
C VAL A 76 -8.84 8.86 -1.55
N PRO A 77 -8.25 9.38 -0.47
CA PRO A 77 -9.00 10.24 0.43
C PRO A 77 -9.47 11.51 -0.27
N GLU A 78 -10.59 12.02 0.22
CA GLU A 78 -11.25 13.15 -0.42
C GLU A 78 -10.35 14.37 -0.50
N ARG A 79 -9.58 14.62 0.54
CA ARG A 79 -8.69 15.78 0.56
C ARG A 79 -7.57 15.68 -0.48
N GLY A 80 -7.20 14.46 -0.85
CA GLY A 80 -6.12 14.28 -1.82
C GLY A 80 -4.75 14.59 -1.23
N GLY A 81 -3.79 14.86 -2.10
CA GLY A 81 -2.44 15.15 -1.66
C GLY A 81 -1.61 13.90 -1.40
N ASN A 82 -0.45 14.09 -0.80
CA ASN A 82 0.44 12.98 -0.50
C ASN A 82 -0.11 12.14 0.65
N CYS A 83 -0.11 10.84 0.47
CA CYS A 83 -0.56 9.90 1.47
C CYS A 83 0.52 8.87 1.73
N GLU A 84 0.42 8.20 2.85
CA GLU A 84 1.29 7.08 3.17
C GLU A 84 0.44 6.03 3.86
N ALA A 85 0.89 4.79 3.80
CA ALA A 85 0.16 3.69 4.38
C ALA A 85 1.01 2.98 5.41
N ALA A 86 0.37 2.36 6.38
CA ALA A 86 1.04 1.49 7.33
C ALA A 86 0.21 0.23 7.48
N LEU A 87 0.89 -0.89 7.72
CA LEU A 87 0.21 -2.16 7.90
C LEU A 87 0.36 -2.58 9.35
N TYR A 88 -0.76 -2.89 9.98
CA TYR A 88 -0.82 -3.28 11.38
C TYR A 88 -1.32 -4.71 11.49
N ALA A 89 -0.82 -5.42 12.47
CA ALA A 89 -1.30 -6.76 12.78
C ALA A 89 -1.69 -6.82 14.24
N LEU A 90 -2.62 -7.71 14.56
CA LEU A 90 -3.15 -7.82 15.91
C LEU A 90 -2.49 -8.96 16.64
N ARG A 91 -1.94 -8.67 17.81
CA ARG A 91 -1.34 -9.68 18.67
C ARG A 91 -1.82 -9.43 20.10
N SER A 92 -2.42 -10.45 20.69
CA SER A 92 -2.91 -10.37 22.06
C SER A 92 -3.79 -9.15 22.29
N GLY A 93 -4.65 -8.86 21.32
CA GLY A 93 -5.59 -7.75 21.42
C GLY A 93 -5.00 -6.37 21.17
N VAL A 94 -3.74 -6.30 20.76
CA VAL A 94 -3.07 -5.03 20.49
C VAL A 94 -2.63 -4.96 19.06
N TRP A 95 -2.91 -3.84 18.39
CA TRP A 95 -2.47 -3.62 17.02
C TRP A 95 -1.05 -3.10 17.03
N GLU A 96 -0.18 -3.76 16.26
CA GLU A 96 1.22 -3.38 16.14
C GLU A 96 1.51 -2.98 14.71
N ARG A 97 2.23 -1.88 14.54
CA ARG A 97 2.62 -1.46 13.20
C ARG A 97 3.81 -2.30 12.75
N LEU A 98 3.65 -3.01 11.67
CA LEU A 98 4.69 -3.87 11.14
C LEU A 98 5.42 -3.25 9.95
N LEU A 99 4.73 -2.51 9.11
CA LEU A 99 5.29 -1.98 7.87
C LEU A 99 4.83 -0.55 7.65
N GLU A 100 5.67 0.22 6.96
CA GLU A 100 5.34 1.57 6.52
C GLU A 100 5.66 1.67 5.04
N SER A 101 4.84 2.41 4.32
CA SER A 101 5.03 2.55 2.89
C SER A 101 5.77 3.84 2.56
N ASN A 102 6.09 3.97 1.29
CA ASN A 102 6.49 5.25 0.69
C ASN A 102 5.30 6.20 0.67
N GLN A 103 5.58 7.46 0.40
CA GLN A 103 4.53 8.44 0.15
C GLN A 103 4.12 8.39 -1.31
N ALA A 104 2.85 8.63 -1.57
CA ALA A 104 2.32 8.66 -2.93
C ALA A 104 1.15 9.63 -2.99
N ALA A 105 0.97 10.23 -4.14
CA ALA A 105 -0.14 11.15 -4.37
C ALA A 105 -0.88 10.70 -5.61
N ALA A 106 -2.20 10.66 -5.52
CA ALA A 106 -3.01 10.35 -6.69
C ALA A 106 -3.03 11.54 -7.64
N PRO A 107 -3.14 11.29 -8.94
CA PRO A 107 -3.29 12.40 -9.90
C PRO A 107 -4.54 13.19 -9.57
N ALA A 108 -4.51 14.47 -9.87
CA ALA A 108 -5.65 15.34 -9.62
C ALA A 108 -6.80 14.97 -10.53
N ALA A 109 -7.93 14.60 -9.94
CA ALA A 109 -9.07 14.22 -10.74
C ALA A 109 -9.67 15.41 -11.46
N ALA A 110 -9.76 16.51 -10.77
CA ALA A 110 -10.38 17.66 -11.37
C ALA A 110 -9.59 18.17 -12.55
N GLY A 111 -8.31 18.06 -12.44
CA GLY A 111 -7.51 18.55 -13.52
C GLY A 111 -7.78 17.84 -14.77
N MET A 112 -8.26 16.65 -14.65
CA MET A 112 -8.52 15.97 -15.76
C MET A 112 -9.68 16.15 -16.29
N ALA A 113 -10.41 16.66 -15.68
CA ALA A 113 -11.56 16.86 -16.33
C ALA A 113 -11.23 17.53 -17.57
N GLU A 114 -10.60 17.58 -17.85
CA GLU A 114 -10.33 18.09 -18.82
C GLU A 114 -9.42 17.64 -19.47
N ASP A 115 -9.04 17.28 -19.36
CA ASP A 115 -8.30 16.91 -19.64
C ASP A 115 -7.89 15.98 -20.20
N ARG A 116 -7.87 15.72 -20.43
CA ARG A 116 -7.51 14.90 -20.51
C ARG A 116 -7.16 13.94 -20.78
N ALA A 117 -7.02 13.94 -21.05
CA ALA A 117 -6.69 13.28 -20.77
C ALA A 117 -6.10 12.35 -20.92
N TYR A 118 -6.10 12.61 -21.04
CA TYR A 118 -5.60 11.94 -20.71
C TYR A 118 -5.17 11.33 -21.06
N ALA A 119 -5.22 11.74 -21.21
CA ALA A 119 -4.88 11.39 -21.13
C ALA A 119 -4.37 10.65 -21.16
N SER A 120 -4.37 10.88 -21.25
CA SER A 120 -4.08 10.38 -20.90
C SER A 120 -3.76 9.53 -20.94
N LEU A 121 -4.07 9.69 -21.50
CA LEU A 121 -3.96 9.10 -21.23
C LEU A 121 -3.41 8.45 -21.40
N GLU A 122 -3.40 8.83 -21.73
CA GLU A 122 -3.03 8.50 -21.46
C GLU A 122 -2.16 8.23 -21.16
N PHE A 123 -1.95 8.71 -21.29
CA PHE A 123 -1.39 8.76 -20.69
C PHE A 123 -0.98 8.19 -20.48
N HIS A 124 -1.28 8.20 -20.74
CA HIS A 124 -1.18 7.78 -20.14
C HIS A 124 -0.98 6.97 -20.43
N LYS A 125 -1.35 7.04 -21.10
CA LYS A 125 -1.21 6.38 -21.23
C LYS A 125 -0.27 6.08 -21.56
N LYS A 126 0.37 6.54 -21.54
CA LYS A 126 1.31 6.53 -21.29
C LYS A 126 1.96 6.43 -20.30
N VAL A 127 2.15 6.49 -19.91
CA VAL A 127 2.58 6.38 -18.82
C VAL A 127 2.30 5.79 -18.15
N LEU A 128 2.04 5.57 -18.50
CA LEU A 128 1.75 5.09 -17.69
C LEU A 128 1.44 4.38 -17.67
N SER A 129 1.24 4.24 -17.95
CA SER A 129 0.76 3.67 -17.68
C SER A 129 0.54 3.23 -17.54
#